data_047c89f60fbe76d1c709ab8e3690366d
#
_entry.id   047c89f60fbe76d1c709ab8e3690366d
#
_cell.length_a   1.000
_cell.length_b   1.000
_cell.length_c   1.000
_cell.angle_alpha   90.00
_cell.angle_beta   90.00
_cell.angle_gamma   90.00
#
_symmetry.space_group_name_H-M   'P 1'
#
loop_
_entity.id
_entity.type
_entity.pdbx_description
1 polymer ?
#
loop_
_entity_poly.entity_id
_entity_poly.type
_entity_poly.pdbx_seq_one_letter_code
_entity_poly.pdbx_strand_id
1 'polypeptide(L)'
;MRRWLSELLIVGSVMLSAVALAQQAAPSAAQVAQAEAQVQAYRARNGPVTPQLLQFMAEIARARLMLGEATAAKSYAQQTEQLCRQELAHRALDAEPRLPLALGGAIEVRAQAMAASGNRGAALALLQEALRNYGGTSLRARLQKNLNLLTLQGKPAPALVETQYLGPKPPPLRSLRGRPVLLFFWAHWCSDCKHEVAVISRLHREYAPKGLVLLGPTQRYGYAVGGEPASPRAELQYIDSVRRQYYSDLSQMPVPVSKLNFDRYGASTTPTLVLINRRGMVAMYHPGVLSYDELRAEIEKVMAPAAPAQATPSRRGAPSPR
;
A
#
# COMPACT_ATOMS: atom_id res chain seq x y z
N MET A 1 31.20 -31.43 -12.74
CA MET A 1 30.78 -31.35 -11.34
C MET A 1 31.25 -30.09 -10.57
N ARG A 2 32.48 -29.61 -10.70
CA ARG A 2 32.99 -28.41 -10.00
C ARG A 2 32.34 -27.07 -10.42
N ARG A 3 31.85 -26.92 -11.66
CA ARG A 3 31.19 -25.68 -12.14
C ARG A 3 29.78 -25.47 -11.54
N TRP A 4 29.04 -26.52 -11.25
CA TRP A 4 27.69 -26.44 -10.66
C TRP A 4 27.69 -26.01 -9.19
N LEU A 5 28.71 -26.39 -8.43
CA LEU A 5 28.85 -26.00 -7.02
C LEU A 5 29.21 -24.52 -6.83
N SER A 6 29.93 -23.91 -7.78
CA SER A 6 30.26 -22.48 -7.73
C SER A 6 29.08 -21.58 -8.08
N GLU A 7 28.16 -22.04 -8.93
CA GLU A 7 26.95 -21.31 -9.28
C GLU A 7 25.93 -21.33 -8.12
N LEU A 8 25.81 -22.45 -7.41
CA LEU A 8 24.97 -22.57 -6.22
C LEU A 8 25.45 -21.69 -5.05
N LEU A 9 26.74 -21.52 -4.88
CA LEU A 9 27.32 -20.66 -3.84
C LEU A 9 27.13 -19.16 -4.13
N ILE A 10 27.11 -18.75 -5.40
CA ILE A 10 26.92 -17.35 -5.79
C ILE A 10 25.43 -16.96 -5.69
N VAL A 11 24.53 -17.84 -6.11
CA VAL A 11 23.08 -17.66 -5.91
C VAL A 11 22.73 -17.66 -4.42
N GLY A 12 23.38 -18.50 -3.62
CA GLY A 12 23.24 -18.51 -2.16
C GLY A 12 23.75 -17.23 -1.49
N SER A 13 24.85 -16.63 -1.97
CA SER A 13 25.39 -15.37 -1.45
C SER A 13 24.52 -14.17 -1.77
N VAL A 14 23.94 -14.11 -2.97
CA VAL A 14 22.94 -13.07 -3.35
C VAL A 14 21.67 -13.20 -2.53
N MET A 15 21.27 -14.44 -2.17
CA MET A 15 20.10 -14.72 -1.33
C MET A 15 20.27 -14.27 0.12
N LEU A 16 21.44 -14.47 0.73
CA LEU A 16 21.71 -14.02 2.10
C LEU A 16 21.68 -12.49 2.21
N SER A 17 22.11 -11.79 1.15
CA SER A 17 22.06 -10.31 1.11
C SER A 17 20.63 -9.78 0.93
N ALA A 18 19.76 -10.48 0.19
CA ALA A 18 18.36 -10.07 -0.02
C ALA A 18 17.53 -10.19 1.27
N VAL A 19 17.75 -11.23 2.07
CA VAL A 19 17.07 -11.41 3.37
C VAL A 19 17.52 -10.36 4.38
N ALA A 20 18.79 -9.94 4.33
CA ALA A 20 19.33 -8.89 5.21
C ALA A 20 18.76 -7.49 4.89
N LEU A 21 18.41 -7.20 3.62
CA LEU A 21 17.80 -5.93 3.21
C LEU A 21 16.30 -5.83 3.59
N ALA A 22 15.63 -6.95 3.80
CA ALA A 22 14.18 -6.98 4.05
C ALA A 22 13.80 -6.91 5.54
N GLN A 23 14.73 -7.09 6.47
CA GLN A 23 14.43 -7.28 7.91
C GLN A 23 15.14 -6.31 8.88
N GLN A 24 15.90 -5.32 8.40
CA GLN A 24 16.66 -4.40 9.28
C GLN A 24 16.41 -2.93 8.96
N ALA A 25 16.86 -2.03 9.87
CA ALA A 25 16.97 -0.59 9.68
C ALA A 25 17.44 -0.24 8.25
N ALA A 26 17.04 0.94 7.75
CA ALA A 26 17.36 1.40 6.39
C ALA A 26 18.79 0.98 5.96
N PRO A 27 18.95 0.34 4.79
CA PRO A 27 20.24 -0.20 4.37
C PRO A 27 21.26 0.92 4.25
N SER A 28 22.54 0.63 4.57
CA SER A 28 23.60 1.61 4.38
C SER A 28 23.96 1.74 2.89
N ALA A 29 24.49 2.91 2.50
CA ALA A 29 24.98 3.14 1.13
C ALA A 29 26.01 2.08 0.68
N ALA A 30 26.88 1.63 1.59
CA ALA A 30 27.87 0.60 1.32
C ALA A 30 27.21 -0.76 0.99
N GLN A 31 26.17 -1.14 1.73
CA GLN A 31 25.41 -2.39 1.46
C GLN A 31 24.71 -2.32 0.10
N VAL A 32 24.14 -1.19 -0.27
CA VAL A 32 23.49 -0.99 -1.57
C VAL A 32 24.52 -1.07 -2.71
N ALA A 33 25.66 -0.39 -2.56
CA ALA A 33 26.74 -0.44 -3.55
C ALA A 33 27.30 -1.86 -3.73
N GLN A 34 27.47 -2.61 -2.65
CA GLN A 34 27.89 -4.00 -2.70
C GLN A 34 26.88 -4.89 -3.44
N ALA A 35 25.57 -4.72 -3.16
CA ALA A 35 24.51 -5.47 -3.83
C ALA A 35 24.49 -5.17 -5.34
N GLU A 36 24.66 -3.93 -5.75
CA GLU A 36 24.77 -3.55 -7.17
C GLU A 36 26.00 -4.16 -7.85
N ALA A 37 27.16 -4.09 -7.20
CA ALA A 37 28.38 -4.72 -7.73
C ALA A 37 28.17 -6.23 -7.94
N GLN A 38 27.48 -6.92 -7.05
CA GLN A 38 27.13 -8.34 -7.20
C GLN A 38 26.24 -8.58 -8.43
N VAL A 39 25.19 -7.75 -8.63
CA VAL A 39 24.32 -7.84 -9.82
C VAL A 39 25.12 -7.60 -11.09
N GLN A 40 25.98 -6.58 -11.12
CA GLN A 40 26.82 -6.27 -12.27
C GLN A 40 27.79 -7.41 -12.59
N ALA A 41 28.45 -7.94 -11.58
CA ALA A 41 29.39 -9.09 -11.75
C ALA A 41 28.65 -10.36 -12.21
N TYR A 42 27.44 -10.61 -11.76
CA TYR A 42 26.62 -11.72 -12.23
C TYR A 42 26.25 -11.55 -13.70
N ARG A 43 25.79 -10.37 -14.10
CA ARG A 43 25.40 -10.08 -15.50
C ARG A 43 26.60 -10.08 -16.45
N ALA A 44 27.76 -9.57 -16.01
CA ALA A 44 28.98 -9.56 -16.82
C ALA A 44 29.47 -10.99 -17.18
N ARG A 45 29.04 -11.98 -16.38
CA ARG A 45 29.32 -13.40 -16.65
C ARG A 45 28.22 -14.08 -17.47
N ASN A 46 27.38 -13.30 -18.15
CA ASN A 46 26.21 -13.77 -18.89
C ASN A 46 25.21 -14.59 -18.03
N GLY A 47 25.12 -14.26 -16.75
CA GLY A 47 24.11 -14.86 -15.87
C GLY A 47 22.70 -14.59 -16.40
N PRO A 48 21.79 -15.62 -16.42
CA PRO A 48 20.47 -15.45 -16.94
C PRO A 48 19.65 -14.43 -16.15
N VAL A 49 18.81 -13.67 -16.83
CA VAL A 49 17.83 -12.81 -16.18
C VAL A 49 16.71 -13.72 -15.63
N THR A 50 16.56 -13.73 -14.32
CA THR A 50 15.55 -14.53 -13.64
C THR A 50 14.57 -13.62 -12.87
N PRO A 51 13.31 -14.01 -12.63
CA PRO A 51 12.37 -13.25 -11.81
C PRO A 51 12.93 -12.92 -10.42
N GLN A 52 13.77 -13.79 -9.87
CA GLN A 52 14.42 -13.59 -8.60
C GLN A 52 15.48 -12.47 -8.66
N LEU A 53 16.32 -12.44 -9.71
CA LEU A 53 17.27 -11.35 -9.94
C LEU A 53 16.51 -10.03 -10.11
N LEU A 54 15.41 -10.02 -10.86
CA LEU A 54 14.59 -8.84 -11.11
C LEU A 54 13.97 -8.32 -9.81
N GLN A 55 13.46 -9.19 -8.95
CA GLN A 55 12.95 -8.80 -7.62
C GLN A 55 14.06 -8.15 -6.79
N PHE A 56 15.26 -8.75 -6.75
CA PHE A 56 16.40 -8.21 -6.03
C PHE A 56 16.83 -6.84 -6.58
N MET A 57 16.84 -6.67 -7.90
CA MET A 57 17.09 -5.36 -8.52
C MET A 57 16.06 -4.32 -8.12
N ALA A 58 14.78 -4.68 -8.02
CA ALA A 58 13.74 -3.76 -7.56
C ALA A 58 13.92 -3.36 -6.08
N GLU A 59 14.42 -4.27 -5.24
CA GLU A 59 14.76 -4.00 -3.84
C GLU A 59 15.95 -3.05 -3.71
N ILE A 60 16.99 -3.21 -4.55
CA ILE A 60 18.12 -2.27 -4.65
C ILE A 60 17.63 -0.87 -5.04
N ALA A 61 16.76 -0.78 -6.04
CA ALA A 61 16.18 0.50 -6.46
C ALA A 61 15.42 1.19 -5.30
N ARG A 62 14.68 0.41 -4.52
CA ARG A 62 13.97 0.90 -3.33
C ARG A 62 14.95 1.38 -2.26
N ALA A 63 16.01 0.62 -1.99
CA ALA A 63 17.04 0.97 -1.02
C ALA A 63 17.72 2.30 -1.37
N ARG A 64 18.04 2.54 -2.65
CA ARG A 64 18.55 3.84 -3.12
C ARG A 64 17.58 4.99 -2.87
N LEU A 65 16.27 4.75 -3.11
CA LEU A 65 15.27 5.76 -2.83
C LEU A 65 15.20 6.10 -1.33
N MET A 66 15.31 5.10 -0.46
CA MET A 66 15.35 5.29 1.00
C MET A 66 16.58 6.09 1.46
N LEU A 67 17.69 5.97 0.74
CA LEU A 67 18.90 6.78 0.97
C LEU A 67 18.78 8.22 0.41
N GLY A 68 17.64 8.60 -0.18
CA GLY A 68 17.44 9.92 -0.79
C GLY A 68 18.02 10.06 -2.21
N GLU A 69 18.57 9.00 -2.78
CA GLU A 69 19.22 8.99 -4.09
C GLU A 69 18.21 8.82 -5.24
N ALA A 70 17.24 9.75 -5.33
CA ALA A 70 16.08 9.63 -6.22
C ALA A 70 16.45 9.41 -7.70
N THR A 71 17.51 10.08 -8.21
CA THR A 71 17.95 9.94 -9.61
C THR A 71 18.51 8.54 -9.87
N ALA A 72 19.37 8.03 -9.02
CA ALA A 72 19.94 6.70 -9.13
C ALA A 72 18.85 5.62 -8.97
N ALA A 73 17.97 5.77 -7.98
CA ALA A 73 16.82 4.90 -7.77
C ALA A 73 15.92 4.80 -9.02
N LYS A 74 15.59 5.96 -9.63
CA LYS A 74 14.78 6.01 -10.86
C LYS A 74 15.46 5.28 -12.01
N SER A 75 16.75 5.52 -12.24
CA SER A 75 17.51 4.89 -13.34
C SER A 75 17.56 3.37 -13.15
N TYR A 76 17.89 2.90 -11.94
CA TYR A 76 17.98 1.48 -11.65
C TYR A 76 16.62 0.79 -11.73
N ALA A 77 15.57 1.41 -11.25
CA ALA A 77 14.20 0.90 -11.38
C ALA A 77 13.74 0.86 -12.84
N GLN A 78 14.12 1.84 -13.68
CA GLN A 78 13.80 1.85 -15.10
C GLN A 78 14.48 0.67 -15.84
N GLN A 79 15.71 0.39 -15.52
CA GLN A 79 16.42 -0.78 -16.05
C GLN A 79 15.73 -2.08 -15.63
N THR A 80 15.36 -2.18 -14.34
CA THR A 80 14.63 -3.34 -13.81
C THR A 80 13.31 -3.56 -14.53
N GLU A 81 12.52 -2.48 -14.71
CA GLU A 81 11.24 -2.55 -15.44
C GLU A 81 11.42 -3.00 -16.87
N GLN A 82 12.45 -2.51 -17.58
CA GLN A 82 12.73 -2.92 -18.95
C GLN A 82 13.01 -4.42 -19.04
N LEU A 83 13.81 -4.96 -18.13
CA LEU A 83 14.08 -6.40 -18.05
C LEU A 83 12.82 -7.21 -17.69
N CYS A 84 12.01 -6.72 -16.77
CA CYS A 84 10.71 -7.35 -16.49
C CYS A 84 9.81 -7.42 -17.74
N ARG A 85 9.77 -6.37 -18.54
CA ARG A 85 8.98 -6.33 -19.80
C ARG A 85 9.52 -7.34 -20.83
N GLN A 86 10.81 -7.60 -20.88
CA GLN A 86 11.39 -8.65 -21.71
C GLN A 86 10.91 -10.04 -21.29
N GLU A 87 10.88 -10.31 -19.97
CA GLU A 87 10.34 -11.56 -19.43
C GLU A 87 8.84 -11.74 -19.74
N LEU A 88 8.07 -10.66 -19.77
CA LEU A 88 6.64 -10.70 -20.12
C LEU A 88 6.35 -11.07 -21.58
N ALA A 89 7.34 -11.01 -22.46
CA ALA A 89 7.22 -11.56 -23.81
C ALA A 89 7.16 -13.10 -23.83
N HIS A 90 7.60 -13.74 -22.76
CA HIS A 90 7.72 -15.20 -22.68
C HIS A 90 6.78 -15.84 -21.67
N ARG A 91 6.19 -15.06 -20.76
CA ARG A 91 5.27 -15.56 -19.72
C ARG A 91 4.29 -14.51 -19.23
N ALA A 92 3.13 -14.93 -18.74
CA ALA A 92 2.19 -14.04 -18.08
C ALA A 92 2.75 -13.55 -16.74
N LEU A 93 2.38 -12.33 -16.35
CA LEU A 93 2.89 -11.68 -15.13
C LEU A 93 2.65 -12.52 -13.86
N ASP A 94 1.42 -13.02 -13.71
CA ASP A 94 1.01 -13.75 -12.50
C ASP A 94 1.33 -15.29 -12.57
N ALA A 95 2.00 -15.73 -13.63
CA ALA A 95 2.46 -17.13 -13.74
C ALA A 95 3.68 -17.43 -12.83
N GLU A 96 4.37 -16.38 -12.35
CA GLU A 96 5.53 -16.49 -11.48
C GLU A 96 5.45 -15.42 -10.37
N PRO A 97 5.42 -15.81 -9.07
CA PRO A 97 5.11 -14.87 -7.97
C PRO A 97 6.08 -13.70 -7.81
N ARG A 98 7.35 -13.85 -8.23
CA ARG A 98 8.39 -12.81 -8.09
C ARG A 98 8.31 -11.73 -9.16
N LEU A 99 7.78 -12.06 -10.34
CA LEU A 99 7.70 -11.10 -11.44
C LEU A 99 6.77 -9.91 -11.13
N PRO A 100 5.57 -10.10 -10.52
CA PRO A 100 4.77 -8.98 -10.01
C PRO A 100 5.50 -8.17 -8.93
N LEU A 101 6.26 -8.82 -8.06
CA LEU A 101 7.03 -8.12 -7.02
C LEU A 101 8.11 -7.22 -7.63
N ALA A 102 8.83 -7.73 -8.64
CA ALA A 102 9.87 -7.01 -9.37
C ALA A 102 9.30 -5.83 -10.16
N LEU A 103 8.35 -6.10 -11.05
CA LEU A 103 7.75 -5.07 -11.91
C LEU A 103 7.01 -4.01 -11.10
N GLY A 104 6.19 -4.44 -10.16
CA GLY A 104 5.46 -3.53 -9.28
C GLY A 104 6.39 -2.68 -8.41
N GLY A 105 7.51 -3.27 -7.93
CA GLY A 105 8.55 -2.54 -7.20
C GLY A 105 9.26 -1.50 -8.04
N ALA A 106 9.64 -1.86 -9.27
CA ALA A 106 10.28 -0.95 -10.21
C ALA A 106 9.39 0.25 -10.57
N ILE A 107 8.12 0.01 -10.92
CA ILE A 107 7.15 1.07 -11.24
C ILE A 107 6.91 1.98 -10.02
N GLU A 108 6.76 1.39 -8.83
CA GLU A 108 6.58 2.12 -7.57
C GLU A 108 7.76 3.06 -7.30
N VAL A 109 8.99 2.55 -7.35
CA VAL A 109 10.20 3.35 -7.11
C VAL A 109 10.33 4.47 -8.14
N ARG A 110 10.08 4.20 -9.41
CA ARG A 110 10.10 5.23 -10.46
C ARG A 110 9.12 6.36 -10.18
N ALA A 111 7.88 6.01 -9.83
CA ALA A 111 6.85 6.99 -9.55
C ALA A 111 7.20 7.84 -8.32
N GLN A 112 7.67 7.21 -7.25
CA GLN A 112 8.07 7.88 -6.01
C GLN A 112 9.29 8.78 -6.24
N ALA A 113 10.31 8.33 -6.97
CA ALA A 113 11.48 9.11 -7.32
C ALA A 113 11.13 10.33 -8.18
N MET A 114 10.22 10.17 -9.17
CA MET A 114 9.71 11.30 -9.97
C MET A 114 8.99 12.32 -9.10
N ALA A 115 8.12 11.86 -8.19
CA ALA A 115 7.38 12.74 -7.29
C ALA A 115 8.32 13.48 -6.33
N ALA A 116 9.30 12.80 -5.75
CA ALA A 116 10.32 13.38 -4.87
C ALA A 116 11.19 14.43 -5.59
N SER A 117 11.42 14.26 -6.90
CA SER A 117 12.14 15.23 -7.75
C SER A 117 11.22 16.36 -8.29
N GLY A 118 10.01 16.55 -7.74
CA GLY A 118 9.06 17.58 -8.17
C GLY A 118 8.27 17.26 -9.44
N ASN A 119 8.53 16.14 -10.11
CA ASN A 119 7.88 15.78 -11.37
C ASN A 119 6.61 14.93 -11.15
N ARG A 120 5.69 15.47 -10.33
CA ARG A 120 4.43 14.81 -9.96
C ARG A 120 3.57 14.44 -11.18
N GLY A 121 3.54 15.30 -12.21
CA GLY A 121 2.76 15.02 -13.44
C GLY A 121 3.22 13.76 -14.15
N ALA A 122 4.54 13.57 -14.32
CA ALA A 122 5.10 12.36 -14.92
C ALA A 122 4.86 11.12 -14.05
N ALA A 123 4.96 11.24 -12.72
CA ALA A 123 4.62 10.14 -11.81
C ALA A 123 3.16 9.68 -11.97
N LEU A 124 2.23 10.63 -12.07
CA LEU A 124 0.81 10.33 -12.30
C LEU A 124 0.59 9.63 -13.66
N ALA A 125 1.19 10.15 -14.74
CA ALA A 125 1.08 9.55 -16.06
C ALA A 125 1.61 8.11 -16.09
N LEU A 126 2.77 7.85 -15.47
CA LEU A 126 3.36 6.52 -15.35
C LEU A 126 2.40 5.55 -14.62
N LEU A 127 1.85 5.95 -13.48
CA LEU A 127 0.97 5.10 -12.68
C LEU A 127 -0.37 4.84 -13.39
N GLN A 128 -0.92 5.83 -14.08
CA GLN A 128 -2.14 5.67 -14.88
C GLN A 128 -1.92 4.72 -16.05
N GLU A 129 -0.79 4.83 -16.74
CA GLU A 129 -0.41 3.89 -17.80
C GLU A 129 -0.24 2.49 -17.26
N ALA A 130 0.49 2.32 -16.15
CA ALA A 130 0.67 1.02 -15.51
C ALA A 130 -0.66 0.40 -15.08
N LEU A 131 -1.62 1.19 -14.58
CA LEU A 131 -2.97 0.71 -14.25
C LEU A 131 -3.76 0.28 -15.49
N ARG A 132 -3.61 0.96 -16.63
CA ARG A 132 -4.23 0.50 -17.90
C ARG A 132 -3.66 -0.86 -18.34
N ASN A 133 -2.35 -1.02 -18.24
CA ASN A 133 -1.66 -2.22 -18.73
C ASN A 133 -1.76 -3.42 -17.78
N TYR A 134 -1.74 -3.17 -16.45
CA TYR A 134 -1.65 -4.22 -15.43
C TYR A 134 -2.79 -4.20 -14.41
N GLY A 135 -3.82 -3.38 -14.61
CA GLY A 135 -4.96 -3.29 -13.69
C GLY A 135 -5.83 -4.55 -13.62
N GLY A 136 -5.67 -5.50 -14.54
CA GLY A 136 -6.29 -6.83 -14.51
C GLY A 136 -5.46 -7.89 -13.78
N THR A 137 -4.30 -7.55 -13.23
CA THR A 137 -3.34 -8.49 -12.60
C THR A 137 -3.25 -8.25 -11.09
N SER A 138 -2.40 -9.04 -10.42
CA SER A 138 -2.08 -8.89 -9.01
C SER A 138 -1.48 -7.52 -8.64
N LEU A 139 -0.97 -6.75 -9.61
CA LEU A 139 -0.42 -5.41 -9.40
C LEU A 139 -1.45 -4.33 -9.11
N ARG A 140 -2.73 -4.57 -9.38
CA ARG A 140 -3.80 -3.55 -9.30
C ARG A 140 -3.75 -2.73 -8.00
N ALA A 141 -3.82 -3.40 -6.86
CA ALA A 141 -3.86 -2.72 -5.57
C ALA A 141 -2.57 -1.94 -5.29
N ARG A 142 -1.41 -2.47 -5.69
CA ARG A 142 -0.11 -1.80 -5.52
C ARG A 142 0.01 -0.53 -6.37
N LEU A 143 -0.39 -0.60 -7.61
CA LEU A 143 -0.39 0.57 -8.51
C LEU A 143 -1.39 1.62 -8.04
N GLN A 144 -2.58 1.19 -7.61
CA GLN A 144 -3.58 2.08 -7.04
C GLN A 144 -3.11 2.73 -5.74
N LYS A 145 -2.37 2.01 -4.87
CA LYS A 145 -1.73 2.58 -3.68
C LYS A 145 -0.85 3.79 -4.04
N ASN A 146 0.04 3.61 -4.99
CA ASN A 146 0.96 4.67 -5.40
C ASN A 146 0.24 5.85 -6.06
N LEU A 147 -0.81 5.58 -6.83
CA LEU A 147 -1.67 6.64 -7.37
C LEU A 147 -2.41 7.38 -6.25
N ASN A 148 -2.95 6.65 -5.27
CA ASN A 148 -3.68 7.21 -4.13
C ASN A 148 -2.78 8.08 -3.22
N LEU A 149 -1.53 7.70 -3.00
CA LEU A 149 -0.54 8.52 -2.28
C LEU A 149 -0.38 9.90 -2.91
N LEU A 150 -0.56 9.99 -4.22
CA LEU A 150 -0.45 11.26 -4.95
C LEU A 150 -1.79 11.99 -5.11
N THR A 151 -2.96 11.32 -5.01
CA THR A 151 -4.21 11.91 -5.50
C THR A 151 -5.40 11.81 -4.56
N LEU A 152 -5.42 10.87 -3.61
CA LEU A 152 -6.63 10.52 -2.87
C LEU A 152 -6.97 11.54 -1.78
N GLN A 153 -5.96 12.13 -1.14
CA GLN A 153 -6.20 13.13 -0.11
C GLN A 153 -6.91 14.36 -0.70
N GLY A 154 -7.93 14.83 -0.01
CA GLY A 154 -8.79 15.93 -0.48
C GLY A 154 -9.85 15.52 -1.50
N LYS A 155 -9.96 14.24 -1.87
CA LYS A 155 -10.99 13.72 -2.77
C LYS A 155 -12.11 13.03 -1.99
N PRO A 156 -13.31 12.86 -2.59
CA PRO A 156 -14.36 12.04 -2.00
C PRO A 156 -13.84 10.62 -1.74
N ALA A 157 -14.16 10.08 -0.56
CA ALA A 157 -13.80 8.71 -0.21
C ALA A 157 -14.52 7.72 -1.15
N PRO A 158 -13.81 6.76 -1.77
CA PRO A 158 -14.43 5.73 -2.58
C PRO A 158 -15.44 4.91 -1.76
N ALA A 159 -16.58 4.57 -2.35
CA ALA A 159 -17.59 3.75 -1.68
C ALA A 159 -17.04 2.35 -1.37
N LEU A 160 -17.39 1.82 -0.19
CA LEU A 160 -17.10 0.43 0.16
C LEU A 160 -18.16 -0.51 -0.44
N VAL A 161 -17.74 -1.74 -0.73
CA VAL A 161 -18.63 -2.87 -0.96
C VAL A 161 -18.88 -3.53 0.40
N GLU A 162 -20.16 -3.66 0.78
CA GLU A 162 -20.62 -4.03 2.12
C GLU A 162 -21.48 -5.29 2.12
N THR A 163 -21.57 -5.98 0.98
CA THR A 163 -22.47 -7.13 0.79
C THR A 163 -22.04 -8.36 1.61
N GLN A 164 -20.74 -8.56 1.83
CA GLN A 164 -20.20 -9.55 2.75
C GLN A 164 -19.48 -8.85 3.89
N TYR A 165 -19.74 -9.26 5.11
CA TYR A 165 -19.14 -8.66 6.30
C TYR A 165 -19.04 -9.63 7.48
N LEU A 166 -18.22 -9.25 8.46
CA LEU A 166 -18.12 -9.90 9.77
C LEU A 166 -18.43 -8.88 10.87
N GLY A 167 -18.94 -9.35 12.00
CA GLY A 167 -19.40 -8.47 13.07
C GLY A 167 -20.70 -7.72 12.70
N PRO A 168 -20.91 -6.50 13.23
CA PRO A 168 -22.07 -5.69 12.91
C PRO A 168 -22.13 -5.32 11.42
N LYS A 169 -23.34 -5.12 10.90
CA LYS A 169 -23.53 -4.69 9.50
C LYS A 169 -22.90 -3.33 9.27
N PRO A 170 -21.97 -3.20 8.28
CA PRO A 170 -21.35 -1.93 7.98
C PRO A 170 -22.37 -0.94 7.37
N PRO A 171 -22.40 0.31 7.86
CA PRO A 171 -23.20 1.35 7.22
C PRO A 171 -22.50 1.84 5.93
N PRO A 172 -23.22 2.22 4.90
CA PRO A 172 -22.66 2.87 3.73
C PRO A 172 -21.94 4.18 4.09
N LEU A 173 -20.75 4.43 3.53
CA LEU A 173 -20.00 5.65 3.83
C LEU A 173 -20.80 6.94 3.60
N ARG A 174 -21.71 6.95 2.61
CA ARG A 174 -22.57 8.11 2.34
C ARG A 174 -23.51 8.45 3.50
N SER A 175 -23.94 7.45 4.30
CA SER A 175 -24.80 7.65 5.47
C SER A 175 -24.04 8.15 6.70
N LEU A 176 -22.71 8.16 6.65
CA LEU A 176 -21.83 8.62 7.73
C LEU A 176 -21.40 10.10 7.56
N ARG A 177 -21.93 10.81 6.57
CA ARG A 177 -21.68 12.25 6.45
C ARG A 177 -22.09 12.97 7.75
N GLY A 178 -21.30 13.95 8.15
CA GLY A 178 -21.43 14.62 9.44
C GLY A 178 -20.56 13.97 10.55
N ARG A 179 -20.07 12.75 10.32
CA ARG A 179 -19.20 12.01 11.26
C ARG A 179 -17.86 11.71 10.62
N PRO A 180 -16.73 11.90 11.30
CA PRO A 180 -15.44 11.39 10.85
C PRO A 180 -15.42 9.85 10.85
N VAL A 181 -14.72 9.27 9.89
CA VAL A 181 -14.59 7.80 9.76
C VAL A 181 -13.11 7.42 9.65
N LEU A 182 -12.68 6.47 10.46
CA LEU A 182 -11.40 5.80 10.32
C LEU A 182 -11.65 4.44 9.65
N LEU A 183 -11.03 4.22 8.48
CA LEU A 183 -10.95 2.90 7.85
C LEU A 183 -9.61 2.29 8.23
N PHE A 184 -9.66 1.10 8.80
CA PHE A 184 -8.51 0.28 9.16
C PHE A 184 -8.49 -0.96 8.27
N PHE A 185 -7.78 -0.91 7.15
CA PHE A 185 -7.60 -2.07 6.26
C PHE A 185 -6.62 -3.06 6.88
N TRP A 186 -7.02 -4.30 7.06
CA TRP A 186 -6.22 -5.32 7.72
C TRP A 186 -6.31 -6.69 7.02
N ALA A 187 -5.39 -7.59 7.35
CA ALA A 187 -5.36 -8.96 6.87
C ALA A 187 -5.21 -9.95 8.03
N HIS A 188 -5.77 -11.15 7.89
CA HIS A 188 -5.72 -12.17 8.94
C HIS A 188 -4.30 -12.63 9.28
N TRP A 189 -3.39 -12.56 8.32
CA TRP A 189 -1.97 -12.92 8.46
C TRP A 189 -1.06 -11.76 8.94
N CYS A 190 -1.56 -10.54 8.96
CA CYS A 190 -0.77 -9.33 9.20
C CYS A 190 -0.43 -9.17 10.69
N SER A 191 0.84 -9.32 11.06
CA SER A 191 1.35 -9.10 12.42
C SER A 191 1.24 -7.64 12.85
N ASP A 192 1.64 -6.71 11.99
CA ASP A 192 1.58 -5.27 12.28
C ASP A 192 0.14 -4.80 12.52
N CYS A 193 -0.84 -5.38 11.79
CA CYS A 193 -2.24 -5.08 12.02
C CYS A 193 -2.69 -5.50 13.42
N LYS A 194 -2.21 -6.65 13.91
CA LYS A 194 -2.53 -7.14 15.26
C LYS A 194 -1.91 -6.25 16.34
N HIS A 195 -0.71 -5.74 16.13
CA HIS A 195 -0.06 -4.77 17.03
C HIS A 195 -0.76 -3.41 17.02
N GLU A 196 -1.18 -2.95 15.84
CA GLU A 196 -1.89 -1.67 15.66
C GLU A 196 -3.25 -1.62 16.38
N VAL A 197 -3.85 -2.77 16.68
CA VAL A 197 -5.13 -2.85 17.43
C VAL A 197 -5.07 -2.09 18.74
N ALA A 198 -3.96 -2.13 19.46
CA ALA A 198 -3.81 -1.43 20.75
C ALA A 198 -3.95 0.09 20.59
N VAL A 199 -3.35 0.64 19.53
CA VAL A 199 -3.45 2.06 19.16
C VAL A 199 -4.87 2.41 18.71
N ILE A 200 -5.42 1.62 17.78
CA ILE A 200 -6.76 1.85 17.21
C ILE A 200 -7.84 1.76 18.30
N SER A 201 -7.79 0.74 19.16
CA SER A 201 -8.79 0.54 20.22
C SER A 201 -8.76 1.66 21.27
N ARG A 202 -7.58 2.13 21.64
CA ARG A 202 -7.42 3.27 22.55
C ARG A 202 -8.02 4.53 21.95
N LEU A 203 -7.66 4.88 20.72
CA LEU A 203 -8.20 6.04 20.01
C LEU A 203 -9.70 5.92 19.77
N HIS A 204 -10.19 4.73 19.42
CA HIS A 204 -11.64 4.52 19.25
C HIS A 204 -12.40 4.76 20.55
N ARG A 205 -11.92 4.25 21.69
CA ARG A 205 -12.55 4.54 23.03
C ARG A 205 -12.59 6.03 23.35
N GLU A 206 -11.55 6.78 22.99
CA GLU A 206 -11.44 8.22 23.26
C GLU A 206 -12.33 9.08 22.35
N TYR A 207 -12.51 8.67 21.09
CA TYR A 207 -13.17 9.50 20.06
C TYR A 207 -14.52 8.98 19.56
N ALA A 208 -14.90 7.73 19.81
CA ALA A 208 -16.24 7.23 19.47
C ALA A 208 -17.37 8.00 20.17
N PRO A 209 -17.25 8.35 21.49
CA PRO A 209 -18.27 9.20 22.14
C PRO A 209 -18.38 10.59 21.52
N LYS A 210 -17.31 11.06 20.85
CA LYS A 210 -17.27 12.34 20.14
C LYS A 210 -17.72 12.21 18.67
N GLY A 211 -18.11 11.01 18.23
CA GLY A 211 -18.69 10.75 16.91
C GLY A 211 -17.75 10.08 15.88
N LEU A 212 -16.51 9.73 16.21
CA LEU A 212 -15.65 8.96 15.32
C LEU A 212 -16.26 7.59 15.05
N VAL A 213 -16.32 7.19 13.77
CA VAL A 213 -16.74 5.85 13.34
C VAL A 213 -15.50 5.06 12.92
N LEU A 214 -15.44 3.79 13.32
CA LEU A 214 -14.41 2.86 12.90
C LEU A 214 -15.01 1.77 12.01
N LEU A 215 -14.39 1.50 10.86
CA LEU A 215 -14.68 0.36 10.00
C LEU A 215 -13.37 -0.38 9.69
N GLY A 216 -13.39 -1.71 9.72
CA GLY A 216 -12.21 -2.56 9.50
C GLY A 216 -12.27 -3.39 8.21
N PRO A 217 -12.18 -2.79 7.01
CA PRO A 217 -12.21 -3.57 5.78
C PRO A 217 -11.12 -4.64 5.71
N THR A 218 -11.50 -5.85 5.29
CA THR A 218 -10.58 -6.94 4.99
C THR A 218 -10.97 -7.63 3.67
N GLN A 219 -10.18 -8.61 3.26
CA GLN A 219 -10.46 -9.44 2.08
C GLN A 219 -10.05 -10.88 2.32
N ARG A 220 -10.47 -11.76 1.42
CA ARG A 220 -9.94 -13.12 1.33
C ARG A 220 -8.68 -13.13 0.48
N TYR A 221 -7.75 -14.02 0.82
CA TYR A 221 -6.45 -14.20 0.18
C TYR A 221 -6.31 -15.61 -0.44
N GLY A 222 -7.30 -16.50 -0.23
CA GLY A 222 -7.30 -17.87 -0.75
C GLY A 222 -6.65 -18.89 0.19
N TYR A 223 -6.28 -18.49 1.41
CA TYR A 223 -5.64 -19.38 2.38
C TYR A 223 -6.02 -19.05 3.83
N ALA A 224 -5.76 -20.00 4.72
CA ALA A 224 -6.02 -19.90 6.16
C ALA A 224 -4.71 -20.03 6.98
N VAL A 225 -4.78 -20.72 8.12
CA VAL A 225 -3.65 -20.92 9.04
C VAL A 225 -2.46 -21.58 8.32
N GLY A 226 -1.25 -21.10 8.61
CA GLY A 226 -0.03 -21.64 8.01
C GLY A 226 0.17 -21.39 6.52
N GLY A 227 -0.71 -20.61 5.87
CA GLY A 227 -0.68 -20.37 4.42
C GLY A 227 -1.36 -21.48 3.60
N GLU A 228 -2.06 -22.42 4.26
CA GLU A 228 -2.75 -23.53 3.61
C GLU A 228 -3.92 -23.03 2.75
N PRO A 229 -4.05 -23.48 1.49
CA PRO A 229 -5.17 -23.14 0.62
C PRO A 229 -6.52 -23.42 1.31
N ALA A 230 -7.45 -22.48 1.20
CA ALA A 230 -8.74 -22.60 1.87
C ALA A 230 -9.89 -22.24 0.94
N SER A 231 -11.02 -22.96 1.09
CA SER A 231 -12.26 -22.56 0.42
C SER A 231 -12.72 -21.19 0.92
N PRO A 232 -13.49 -20.45 0.12
CA PRO A 232 -13.99 -19.12 0.51
C PRO A 232 -14.74 -19.10 1.85
N ARG A 233 -15.44 -20.19 2.19
CA ARG A 233 -16.16 -20.35 3.47
C ARG A 233 -15.19 -20.60 4.62
N ALA A 234 -14.24 -21.52 4.44
CA ALA A 234 -13.27 -21.86 5.47
C ALA A 234 -12.37 -20.66 5.80
N GLU A 235 -11.90 -19.93 4.79
CA GLU A 235 -11.12 -18.73 4.99
C GLU A 235 -11.90 -17.64 5.72
N LEU A 236 -13.18 -17.43 5.36
CA LEU A 236 -14.02 -16.45 6.06
C LEU A 236 -14.20 -16.82 7.54
N GLN A 237 -14.36 -18.08 7.88
CA GLN A 237 -14.43 -18.57 9.27
C GLN A 237 -13.09 -18.31 10.00
N TYR A 238 -11.97 -18.55 9.31
CA TYR A 238 -10.65 -18.26 9.85
C TYR A 238 -10.43 -16.77 10.09
N ILE A 239 -10.80 -15.90 9.14
CA ILE A 239 -10.76 -14.44 9.32
C ILE A 239 -11.58 -14.02 10.54
N ASP A 240 -12.78 -14.59 10.74
CA ASP A 240 -13.60 -14.28 11.92
C ASP A 240 -12.98 -14.80 13.23
N SER A 241 -12.32 -15.95 13.21
CA SER A 241 -11.58 -16.43 14.40
C SER A 241 -10.43 -15.50 14.78
N VAL A 242 -9.65 -15.03 13.79
CA VAL A 242 -8.58 -14.04 13.99
C VAL A 242 -9.16 -12.72 14.52
N ARG A 243 -10.30 -12.26 13.96
CA ARG A 243 -11.00 -11.06 14.44
C ARG A 243 -11.39 -11.20 15.91
N ARG A 244 -11.99 -12.31 16.32
CA ARG A 244 -12.40 -12.53 17.71
C ARG A 244 -11.21 -12.63 18.65
N GLN A 245 -10.12 -13.25 18.23
CA GLN A 245 -8.94 -13.48 19.04
C GLN A 245 -8.10 -12.22 19.24
N TYR A 246 -7.81 -11.49 18.15
CA TYR A 246 -6.85 -10.38 18.18
C TYR A 246 -7.49 -8.99 18.20
N TYR A 247 -8.78 -8.89 17.84
CA TYR A 247 -9.51 -7.63 17.73
C TYR A 247 -10.70 -7.61 18.71
N SER A 248 -10.58 -8.32 19.85
CA SER A 248 -11.64 -8.40 20.87
C SER A 248 -12.05 -7.02 21.40
N ASP A 249 -11.09 -6.12 21.60
CA ASP A 249 -11.32 -4.73 22.01
C ASP A 249 -12.10 -3.89 20.97
N LEU A 250 -12.16 -4.38 19.74
CA LEU A 250 -12.89 -3.79 18.60
C LEU A 250 -14.04 -4.71 18.14
N SER A 251 -14.61 -5.51 19.05
CA SER A 251 -15.68 -6.49 18.73
C SER A 251 -16.87 -5.89 17.98
N GLN A 252 -17.17 -4.61 18.21
CA GLN A 252 -18.25 -3.85 17.56
C GLN A 252 -17.80 -3.15 16.26
N MET A 253 -16.56 -3.34 15.82
CA MET A 253 -16.08 -2.81 14.53
C MET A 253 -16.72 -3.59 13.38
N PRO A 254 -17.53 -2.94 12.50
CA PRO A 254 -18.00 -3.58 11.27
C PRO A 254 -16.84 -3.90 10.32
N VAL A 255 -16.84 -5.09 9.75
CA VAL A 255 -15.74 -5.59 8.91
C VAL A 255 -16.27 -5.96 7.52
N PRO A 256 -16.33 -5.02 6.55
CA PRO A 256 -16.64 -5.34 5.16
C PRO A 256 -15.56 -6.24 4.57
N VAL A 257 -15.96 -7.34 3.91
CA VAL A 257 -15.05 -8.33 3.30
C VAL A 257 -15.15 -8.24 1.78
N SER A 258 -14.18 -7.59 1.14
CA SER A 258 -14.19 -7.45 -0.32
C SER A 258 -12.83 -7.09 -0.90
N LYS A 259 -12.37 -7.84 -1.91
CA LYS A 259 -11.19 -7.47 -2.71
C LYS A 259 -11.36 -6.12 -3.40
N LEU A 260 -12.55 -5.77 -3.86
CA LEU A 260 -12.79 -4.48 -4.51
C LEU A 260 -12.52 -3.28 -3.59
N ASN A 261 -12.68 -3.44 -2.27
CA ASN A 261 -12.33 -2.39 -1.32
C ASN A 261 -10.80 -2.18 -1.30
N PHE A 262 -10.04 -3.27 -1.31
CA PHE A 262 -8.57 -3.21 -1.38
C PHE A 262 -8.09 -2.63 -2.71
N ASP A 263 -8.72 -3.01 -3.81
CA ASP A 263 -8.39 -2.49 -5.15
C ASP A 263 -8.67 -0.98 -5.26
N ARG A 264 -9.82 -0.50 -4.75
CA ARG A 264 -10.21 0.92 -4.80
C ARG A 264 -9.33 1.81 -3.94
N TYR A 265 -9.04 1.34 -2.73
CA TYR A 265 -8.20 2.07 -1.79
C TYR A 265 -6.71 1.80 -1.99
N GLY A 266 -6.34 0.86 -2.86
CA GLY A 266 -4.94 0.48 -3.05
C GLY A 266 -4.32 -0.10 -1.78
N ALA A 267 -5.08 -0.85 -0.98
CA ALA A 267 -4.61 -1.39 0.29
C ALA A 267 -3.71 -2.63 0.08
N SER A 268 -2.66 -2.48 -0.71
CA SER A 268 -1.65 -3.54 -0.96
C SER A 268 -0.63 -3.68 0.16
N THR A 269 -0.57 -2.72 1.06
CA THR A 269 0.18 -2.76 2.32
C THR A 269 -0.85 -2.82 3.44
N THR A 270 -0.67 -3.72 4.41
CA THR A 270 -1.51 -3.78 5.60
C THR A 270 -0.66 -3.59 6.86
N PRO A 271 -1.13 -2.79 7.81
CA PRO A 271 -2.36 -2.02 7.73
C PRO A 271 -2.29 -0.89 6.70
N THR A 272 -3.46 -0.41 6.23
CA THR A 272 -3.60 0.89 5.58
C THR A 272 -4.69 1.66 6.34
N LEU A 273 -4.36 2.87 6.77
CA LEU A 273 -5.24 3.75 7.51
C LEU A 273 -5.78 4.85 6.60
N VAL A 274 -7.09 5.05 6.62
CA VAL A 274 -7.73 6.13 5.84
C VAL A 274 -8.66 6.90 6.75
N LEU A 275 -8.39 8.18 6.94
CA LEU A 275 -9.24 9.06 7.73
C LEU A 275 -10.10 9.91 6.80
N ILE A 276 -11.41 9.86 7.02
CA ILE A 276 -12.42 10.56 6.24
C ILE A 276 -13.04 11.63 7.13
N ASN A 277 -13.11 12.84 6.67
CA ASN A 277 -13.69 13.95 7.41
C ASN A 277 -15.23 13.97 7.33
N ARG A 278 -15.88 14.87 8.09
CA ARG A 278 -17.35 15.01 8.17
C ARG A 278 -18.03 15.27 6.81
N ARG A 279 -17.30 15.81 5.82
CA ARG A 279 -17.81 16.03 4.44
C ARG A 279 -17.72 14.79 3.56
N GLY A 280 -17.15 13.68 4.06
CA GLY A 280 -16.91 12.47 3.29
C GLY A 280 -15.67 12.54 2.39
N MET A 281 -14.76 13.48 2.65
CA MET A 281 -13.50 13.62 1.91
C MET A 281 -12.37 12.92 2.66
N VAL A 282 -11.45 12.29 1.96
CA VAL A 282 -10.26 11.69 2.54
C VAL A 282 -9.35 12.79 3.10
N ALA A 283 -9.15 12.80 4.40
CA ALA A 283 -8.27 13.73 5.09
C ALA A 283 -6.84 13.18 5.22
N MET A 284 -6.71 11.85 5.44
CA MET A 284 -5.43 11.16 5.49
C MET A 284 -5.52 9.81 4.77
N TYR A 285 -4.48 9.46 4.05
CA TYR A 285 -4.27 8.14 3.46
C TYR A 285 -2.86 7.67 3.81
N HIS A 286 -2.75 6.64 4.63
CA HIS A 286 -1.47 6.16 5.17
C HIS A 286 -1.34 4.63 5.07
N PRO A 287 -0.56 4.11 4.10
CA PRO A 287 -0.14 2.70 4.09
C PRO A 287 0.94 2.48 5.16
N GLY A 288 0.70 1.58 6.09
CA GLY A 288 1.58 1.25 7.20
C GLY A 288 0.96 1.61 8.56
N VAL A 289 1.74 1.41 9.61
CA VAL A 289 1.40 1.72 11.00
C VAL A 289 1.63 3.20 11.31
N LEU A 290 0.90 3.74 12.26
CA LEU A 290 1.14 5.05 12.86
C LEU A 290 1.23 4.90 14.38
N SER A 291 2.10 5.66 15.00
CA SER A 291 2.11 5.76 16.45
C SER A 291 0.78 6.36 16.96
N TYR A 292 0.49 6.13 18.24
CA TYR A 292 -0.69 6.71 18.88
C TYR A 292 -0.76 8.24 18.69
N ASP A 293 0.36 8.95 18.90
CA ASP A 293 0.37 10.41 18.83
C ASP A 293 0.19 10.93 17.39
N GLU A 294 0.80 10.26 16.40
CA GLU A 294 0.62 10.62 14.99
C GLU A 294 -0.83 10.43 14.54
N LEU A 295 -1.44 9.27 14.82
CA LEU A 295 -2.82 9.00 14.42
C LEU A 295 -3.80 9.88 15.21
N ARG A 296 -3.54 10.12 16.49
CA ARG A 296 -4.32 11.05 17.31
C ARG A 296 -4.34 12.45 16.71
N ALA A 297 -3.17 12.98 16.33
CA ALA A 297 -3.07 14.31 15.74
C ALA A 297 -3.89 14.43 14.45
N GLU A 298 -3.90 13.39 13.60
CA GLU A 298 -4.74 13.38 12.40
C GLU A 298 -6.25 13.31 12.73
N ILE A 299 -6.64 12.50 13.72
CA ILE A 299 -8.03 12.41 14.18
C ILE A 299 -8.49 13.78 14.73
N GLU A 300 -7.70 14.44 15.54
CA GLU A 300 -8.05 15.75 16.11
C GLU A 300 -8.30 16.80 15.03
N LYS A 301 -7.55 16.81 13.95
CA LYS A 301 -7.78 17.71 12.80
C LYS A 301 -9.18 17.55 12.19
N VAL A 302 -9.69 16.32 12.06
CA VAL A 302 -11.00 16.07 11.46
C VAL A 302 -12.15 16.15 12.48
N MET A 303 -11.83 16.05 13.77
CA MET A 303 -12.80 16.21 14.87
C MET A 303 -13.10 17.68 15.16
N ALA A 304 -12.17 18.59 14.86
CA ALA A 304 -12.36 20.02 15.02
C ALA A 304 -13.66 20.47 14.30
N PRO A 305 -14.44 21.42 14.86
CA PRO A 305 -15.55 22.03 14.14
C PRO A 305 -15.08 22.59 12.80
N ALA A 306 -15.85 22.39 11.74
CA ALA A 306 -15.57 23.03 10.46
C ALA A 306 -15.48 24.54 10.68
N ALA A 307 -14.38 25.18 10.29
CA ALA A 307 -14.31 26.63 10.27
C ALA A 307 -15.53 27.15 9.46
N PRO A 308 -16.23 28.20 9.96
CA PRO A 308 -17.35 28.76 9.22
C PRO A 308 -16.88 29.12 7.82
N ALA A 309 -17.64 28.68 6.80
CA ALA A 309 -17.35 29.04 5.42
C ALA A 309 -17.24 30.57 5.35
N GLN A 310 -16.09 31.06 4.94
CA GLN A 310 -15.91 32.49 4.68
C GLN A 310 -16.99 32.88 3.67
N ALA A 311 -17.92 33.72 4.08
CA ALA A 311 -18.97 34.26 3.22
C ALA A 311 -18.25 34.94 2.04
N THR A 312 -18.48 34.43 0.86
CA THR A 312 -18.04 35.08 -0.38
C THR A 312 -18.58 36.51 -0.36
N PRO A 313 -17.75 37.56 -0.47
CA PRO A 313 -18.26 38.92 -0.46
C PRO A 313 -19.24 39.06 -1.63
N SER A 314 -20.48 39.35 -1.27
CA SER A 314 -21.56 39.70 -2.23
C SER A 314 -21.04 40.82 -3.12
N ARG A 315 -20.90 40.58 -4.43
CA ARG A 315 -20.71 41.63 -5.42
C ARG A 315 -21.92 42.58 -5.32
N ARG A 316 -21.74 43.66 -4.57
CA ARG A 316 -22.63 44.80 -4.65
C ARG A 316 -22.67 45.27 -6.09
N GLY A 317 -23.88 45.33 -6.62
CA GLY A 317 -24.17 45.73 -7.99
C GLY A 317 -23.47 47.04 -8.35
N ALA A 318 -22.91 47.10 -9.54
CA ALA A 318 -22.48 48.33 -10.18
C ALA A 318 -23.74 49.17 -10.49
N PRO A 319 -23.72 50.49 -10.28
CA PRO A 319 -24.80 51.33 -10.69
C PRO A 319 -24.83 51.42 -12.23
N SER A 320 -26.04 51.27 -12.80
CA SER A 320 -26.32 51.52 -14.21
C SER A 320 -25.98 52.96 -14.59
N PRO A 321 -25.32 53.20 -15.72
CA PRO A 321 -25.16 54.56 -16.26
C PRO A 321 -26.49 55.06 -16.84
N ARG A 322 -26.82 56.29 -16.53
CA ARG A 322 -27.90 57.04 -17.17
C ARG A 322 -27.44 57.57 -18.54
#